data_8f1c63c24f20b7211a335fac975cb2a2
#
_entry.id   8f1c63c24f20b7211a335fac975cb2a2
#
_cell.length_a   1.000
_cell.length_b   1.000
_cell.length_c   1.000
_cell.angle_alpha   90.00
_cell.angle_beta   90.00
_cell.angle_gamma   90.00
#
_symmetry.space_group_name_H-M   'P 1'
#
loop_
_entity.id
_entity.type
_entity.pdbx_description
1 polymer ?
#
loop_
_entity_poly.entity_id
_entity_poly.type
_entity_poly.pdbx_seq_one_letter_code
_entity_poly.pdbx_strand_id
1 'polypeptide(L)'
;MKKRIVSALLVCVLGMSLVTGCGNNAKAAETTKTADGKIQLDLWYSGGKTAVNVFQDIVDAFNESQDKYEVKTTTQADYTETYEKLQAGIAGKKAPDMALLDTDKSRNLSEKNLVADINDYVEKDDSFEKDDYLPVFYEHGEDQNGKLFALPAYGTTQVMYYNKAAFEKAGIDPATIKTWQDLAAAAEKMTASDGSFVGWEPMWGSGNLIDAALSNGASLLSEDGKKVMINSDEWVEVWESFRTWIHDDKIMKVNSGGQGWEYWYTTIDDVLQNKAGGYTGSSGDQADLDFSIVGAM
;
A
#
# COMPACT_ATOMS: atom_id res chain seq x y z
N MET A 1 19.37 45.66 -43.98
CA MET A 1 19.91 44.58 -44.83
C MET A 1 19.62 43.26 -44.08
N LYS A 2 18.58 42.64 -44.41
CA LYS A 2 18.42 41.32 -45.03
C LYS A 2 19.27 40.22 -44.40
N LYS A 3 18.68 39.36 -43.56
CA LYS A 3 18.85 37.90 -43.69
C LYS A 3 17.54 37.20 -43.26
N ARG A 4 16.96 36.60 -44.25
CA ARG A 4 15.72 35.80 -44.20
C ARG A 4 16.13 34.34 -43.87
N ILE A 5 15.45 33.76 -42.89
CA ILE A 5 14.61 32.56 -42.93
C ILE A 5 15.14 31.44 -43.88
N VAL A 6 15.52 30.35 -43.31
CA VAL A 6 15.39 29.04 -43.94
C VAL A 6 14.65 28.12 -43.00
N SER A 7 13.35 28.00 -43.25
CA SER A 7 12.50 26.94 -42.69
C SER A 7 12.77 25.70 -43.53
N ALA A 8 13.37 24.70 -42.94
CA ALA A 8 13.45 23.37 -43.55
C ALA A 8 12.17 22.60 -43.15
N LEU A 9 11.30 22.41 -44.11
CA LEU A 9 10.20 21.45 -44.08
C LEU A 9 10.80 20.03 -43.93
N LEU A 10 10.47 19.38 -42.81
CA LEU A 10 10.60 17.94 -42.72
C LEU A 10 9.23 17.34 -43.07
N VAL A 11 9.14 16.90 -44.33
CA VAL A 11 7.98 16.18 -44.83
C VAL A 11 8.00 14.77 -44.22
N CYS A 12 7.06 14.47 -43.36
CA CYS A 12 6.76 13.13 -42.95
C CYS A 12 6.16 12.35 -44.10
N VAL A 13 6.91 11.40 -44.64
CA VAL A 13 6.39 10.37 -45.53
C VAL A 13 5.59 9.38 -44.69
N LEU A 14 4.28 9.52 -44.67
CA LEU A 14 3.34 8.50 -44.23
C LEU A 14 3.26 7.42 -45.29
N GLY A 15 4.02 6.34 -45.09
CA GLY A 15 3.84 5.11 -45.83
C GLY A 15 2.56 4.41 -45.38
N MET A 16 1.47 4.54 -46.13
CA MET A 16 0.33 3.66 -46.05
C MET A 16 0.71 2.28 -46.51
N SER A 17 0.82 1.34 -45.61
CA SER A 17 0.73 -0.08 -45.91
C SER A 17 -0.61 -0.60 -45.41
N LEU A 18 -1.57 -0.65 -46.31
CA LEU A 18 -2.77 -1.47 -46.17
C LEU A 18 -2.31 -2.93 -46.17
N VAL A 19 -2.49 -3.58 -45.03
CA VAL A 19 -2.40 -5.04 -44.99
C VAL A 19 -3.72 -5.59 -44.48
N THR A 20 -4.41 -6.18 -45.38
CA THR A 20 -5.45 -7.18 -45.17
C THR A 20 -4.86 -8.38 -44.42
N GLY A 21 -5.53 -8.80 -43.38
CA GLY A 21 -5.21 -10.07 -42.72
C GLY A 21 -5.89 -10.23 -41.39
N CYS A 22 -7.15 -10.60 -41.37
CA CYS A 22 -7.74 -11.29 -40.23
C CYS A 22 -7.03 -12.64 -40.05
N GLY A 23 -6.25 -12.74 -39.00
CA GLY A 23 -5.69 -14.00 -38.53
C GLY A 23 -5.45 -13.84 -37.04
N ASN A 24 -6.30 -14.48 -36.25
CA ASN A 24 -6.14 -14.62 -34.80
C ASN A 24 -4.88 -15.47 -34.54
N ASN A 25 -3.74 -14.82 -34.46
CA ASN A 25 -2.54 -15.37 -33.82
C ASN A 25 -2.00 -14.28 -32.93
N ALA A 26 -2.46 -14.26 -31.69
CA ALA A 26 -1.70 -13.64 -30.63
C ALA A 26 -0.33 -14.32 -30.62
N LYS A 27 0.71 -13.65 -31.16
CA LYS A 27 2.09 -14.07 -30.92
C LYS A 27 2.25 -14.12 -29.39
N ALA A 28 2.53 -15.30 -28.89
CA ALA A 28 2.99 -15.43 -27.52
C ALA A 28 4.14 -14.43 -27.33
N ALA A 29 4.11 -13.69 -26.23
CA ALA A 29 5.21 -12.80 -25.87
C ALA A 29 6.50 -13.61 -25.92
N GLU A 30 7.55 -13.08 -26.56
CA GLU A 30 8.85 -13.76 -26.60
C GLU A 30 9.35 -13.88 -25.15
N THR A 31 9.46 -15.12 -24.68
CA THR A 31 9.96 -15.45 -23.36
C THR A 31 11.42 -15.00 -23.25
N THR A 32 11.69 -14.02 -22.42
CA THR A 32 13.07 -13.57 -22.15
C THR A 32 13.81 -14.69 -21.42
N LYS A 33 15.03 -14.97 -21.86
CA LYS A 33 15.91 -15.96 -21.23
C LYS A 33 17.17 -15.31 -20.69
N THR A 34 17.61 -15.80 -19.56
CA THR A 34 18.89 -15.43 -18.97
C THR A 34 20.06 -16.08 -19.73
N ALA A 35 21.28 -15.67 -19.44
CA ALA A 35 22.47 -16.18 -20.12
C ALA A 35 22.70 -17.68 -19.90
N ASP A 36 22.26 -18.21 -18.77
CA ASP A 36 22.28 -19.62 -18.39
C ASP A 36 21.04 -20.41 -18.84
N GLY A 37 20.11 -19.74 -19.55
CA GLY A 37 18.97 -20.37 -20.22
C GLY A 37 17.69 -20.47 -19.39
N LYS A 38 17.66 -19.93 -18.16
CA LYS A 38 16.44 -19.85 -17.34
C LYS A 38 15.42 -18.89 -17.99
N ILE A 39 14.15 -19.09 -17.74
CA ILE A 39 13.09 -18.16 -18.12
C ILE A 39 13.11 -16.99 -17.13
N GLN A 40 13.35 -15.77 -17.61
CA GLN A 40 13.30 -14.57 -16.79
C GLN A 40 11.84 -14.15 -16.55
N LEU A 41 11.52 -13.84 -15.30
CA LEU A 41 10.27 -13.23 -14.85
C LEU A 41 10.57 -11.91 -14.15
N ASP A 42 9.95 -10.84 -14.61
CA ASP A 42 10.15 -9.51 -14.02
C ASP A 42 9.08 -9.25 -12.96
N LEU A 43 9.50 -8.87 -11.75
CA LEU A 43 8.65 -8.54 -10.62
C LEU A 43 8.90 -7.10 -10.16
N TRP A 44 7.85 -6.28 -10.18
CA TRP A 44 7.89 -4.94 -9.61
C TRP A 44 7.23 -4.91 -8.24
N TYR A 45 7.90 -4.31 -7.28
CA TYR A 45 7.38 -4.22 -5.91
C TYR A 45 7.84 -2.94 -5.20
N SER A 46 7.16 -2.63 -4.10
CA SER A 46 7.52 -1.58 -3.16
C SER A 46 7.22 -2.05 -1.74
N GLY A 47 7.85 -1.42 -0.77
CA GLY A 47 7.67 -1.71 0.64
C GLY A 47 8.57 -0.85 1.52
N GLY A 48 8.37 -0.90 2.83
CA GLY A 48 9.27 -0.30 3.80
C GLY A 48 10.67 -0.94 3.75
N LYS A 49 11.64 -0.31 4.38
CA LYS A 49 13.07 -0.73 4.33
C LYS A 49 13.28 -2.22 4.64
N THR A 50 12.67 -2.68 5.72
CA THR A 50 12.79 -4.08 6.15
C THR A 50 12.04 -5.02 5.22
N ALA A 51 10.82 -4.65 4.80
CA ALA A 51 10.00 -5.46 3.90
C ALA A 51 10.68 -5.70 2.54
N VAL A 52 11.36 -4.67 1.99
CA VAL A 52 12.11 -4.79 0.73
C VAL A 52 13.22 -5.85 0.84
N ASN A 53 13.97 -5.86 1.94
CA ASN A 53 15.06 -6.82 2.15
C ASN A 53 14.51 -8.24 2.31
N VAL A 54 13.50 -8.44 3.15
CA VAL A 54 12.87 -9.76 3.36
C VAL A 54 12.28 -10.29 2.05
N PHE A 55 11.65 -9.43 1.26
CA PHE A 55 11.08 -9.84 -0.02
C PHE A 55 12.17 -10.24 -1.03
N GLN A 56 13.31 -9.53 -1.04
CA GLN A 56 14.47 -9.91 -1.85
C GLN A 56 15.03 -11.27 -1.41
N ASP A 57 15.17 -11.53 -0.12
CA ASP A 57 15.63 -12.81 0.40
C ASP A 57 14.71 -13.97 -0.04
N ILE A 58 13.39 -13.75 -0.06
CA ILE A 58 12.41 -14.73 -0.56
C ILE A 58 12.63 -15.01 -2.05
N VAL A 59 12.83 -13.96 -2.86
CA VAL A 59 13.10 -14.10 -4.30
C VAL A 59 14.41 -14.83 -4.54
N ASP A 60 15.46 -14.51 -3.81
CA ASP A 60 16.75 -15.16 -3.93
C ASP A 60 16.65 -16.66 -3.57
N ALA A 61 15.95 -16.99 -2.47
CA ALA A 61 15.69 -18.38 -2.09
C ALA A 61 14.88 -19.12 -3.17
N PHE A 62 13.89 -18.49 -3.78
CA PHE A 62 13.17 -19.08 -4.91
C PHE A 62 14.09 -19.34 -6.10
N ASN A 63 14.91 -18.37 -6.48
CA ASN A 63 15.84 -18.49 -7.60
C ASN A 63 16.87 -19.59 -7.41
N GLU A 64 17.30 -19.82 -6.15
CA GLU A 64 18.23 -20.90 -5.76
C GLU A 64 17.57 -22.29 -5.71
N SER A 65 16.26 -22.35 -5.46
CA SER A 65 15.54 -23.61 -5.25
C SER A 65 15.27 -24.41 -6.53
N GLN A 66 15.45 -23.80 -7.72
CA GLN A 66 15.13 -24.41 -8.99
C GLN A 66 15.95 -23.81 -10.14
N ASP A 67 16.01 -24.51 -11.31
CA ASP A 67 16.83 -24.13 -12.47
C ASP A 67 16.02 -23.67 -13.71
N LYS A 68 14.70 -23.56 -13.58
CA LYS A 68 13.82 -23.26 -14.71
C LYS A 68 13.54 -21.78 -14.87
N TYR A 69 13.38 -21.07 -13.77
CA TYR A 69 12.99 -19.65 -13.74
C TYR A 69 14.04 -18.80 -13.02
N GLU A 70 14.11 -17.53 -13.34
CA GLU A 70 14.82 -16.50 -12.61
C GLU A 70 13.92 -15.28 -12.47
N VAL A 71 13.50 -14.98 -11.22
CA VAL A 71 12.77 -13.77 -10.91
C VAL A 71 13.75 -12.61 -10.76
N LYS A 72 13.55 -11.53 -11.54
CA LYS A 72 14.26 -10.26 -11.39
C LYS A 72 13.35 -9.20 -10.81
N THR A 73 13.83 -8.60 -9.75
CA THR A 73 13.09 -7.58 -9.01
C THR A 73 13.42 -6.17 -9.48
N THR A 74 12.40 -5.29 -9.44
CA THR A 74 12.57 -3.84 -9.59
C THR A 74 11.77 -3.16 -8.49
N THR A 75 12.47 -2.48 -7.58
CA THR A 75 11.86 -1.74 -6.48
C THR A 75 11.35 -0.38 -6.96
N GLN A 76 10.15 -0.01 -6.53
CA GLN A 76 9.52 1.29 -6.72
C GLN A 76 9.43 2.03 -5.38
N ALA A 77 9.16 3.34 -5.39
CA ALA A 77 9.11 4.13 -4.16
C ALA A 77 7.93 3.76 -3.26
N ASP A 78 6.75 3.52 -3.84
CA ASP A 78 5.53 3.11 -3.14
C ASP A 78 4.55 2.38 -4.07
N TYR A 79 3.40 1.97 -3.55
CA TYR A 79 2.36 1.30 -4.36
C TYR A 79 1.74 2.22 -5.42
N THR A 80 1.71 3.53 -5.19
CA THR A 80 1.16 4.48 -6.17
C THR A 80 2.08 4.60 -7.38
N GLU A 81 3.38 4.76 -7.14
CA GLU A 81 4.38 4.78 -8.22
C GLU A 81 4.40 3.44 -8.98
N THR A 82 4.34 2.31 -8.24
CA THR A 82 4.26 0.98 -8.86
C THR A 82 3.06 0.88 -9.79
N TYR A 83 1.89 1.31 -9.34
CA TYR A 83 0.65 1.27 -10.11
C TYR A 83 0.70 2.16 -11.36
N GLU A 84 1.18 3.41 -11.22
CA GLU A 84 1.30 4.35 -12.34
C GLU A 84 2.27 3.83 -13.42
N LYS A 85 3.42 3.34 -13.01
CA LYS A 85 4.41 2.73 -13.92
C LYS A 85 3.87 1.46 -14.57
N LEU A 86 3.12 0.64 -13.81
CA LEU A 86 2.50 -0.57 -14.35
C LEU A 86 1.46 -0.23 -15.42
N GLN A 87 0.59 0.76 -15.19
CA GLN A 87 -0.36 1.22 -16.22
C GLN A 87 0.37 1.70 -17.49
N ALA A 88 1.43 2.49 -17.33
CA ALA A 88 2.25 2.94 -18.46
C ALA A 88 2.94 1.75 -19.18
N GLY A 89 3.45 0.79 -18.41
CA GLY A 89 4.07 -0.44 -18.91
C GLY A 89 3.08 -1.29 -19.71
N ILE A 90 1.86 -1.47 -19.21
CA ILE A 90 0.78 -2.19 -19.91
C ILE A 90 0.45 -1.49 -21.24
N ALA A 91 0.24 -0.16 -21.21
CA ALA A 91 -0.04 0.62 -22.42
C ALA A 91 1.11 0.53 -23.44
N GLY A 92 2.34 0.51 -22.96
CA GLY A 92 3.57 0.38 -23.77
C GLY A 92 3.97 -1.05 -24.14
N LYS A 93 3.21 -2.07 -23.71
CA LYS A 93 3.55 -3.51 -23.86
C LYS A 93 4.92 -3.86 -23.26
N LYS A 94 5.24 -3.27 -22.12
CA LYS A 94 6.47 -3.44 -21.34
C LYS A 94 6.17 -3.59 -19.84
N ALA A 95 5.01 -4.13 -19.53
CA ALA A 95 4.66 -4.46 -18.14
C ALA A 95 5.53 -5.62 -17.64
N PRO A 96 5.82 -5.70 -16.33
CA PRO A 96 6.42 -6.87 -15.73
C PRO A 96 5.47 -8.07 -15.77
N ASP A 97 5.99 -9.25 -15.50
CA ASP A 97 5.19 -10.47 -15.38
C ASP A 97 4.35 -10.46 -14.08
N MET A 98 4.89 -9.87 -13.03
CA MET A 98 4.26 -9.78 -11.70
C MET A 98 4.46 -8.39 -11.09
N ALA A 99 3.49 -7.97 -10.28
CA ALA A 99 3.61 -6.76 -9.48
C ALA A 99 3.00 -6.96 -8.09
N LEU A 100 3.66 -6.42 -7.05
CA LEU A 100 3.10 -6.32 -5.71
C LEU A 100 2.40 -4.96 -5.58
N LEU A 101 1.11 -4.99 -5.27
CA LEU A 101 0.26 -3.81 -5.10
C LEU A 101 -0.64 -3.97 -3.88
N ASP A 102 -1.18 -2.86 -3.39
CA ASP A 102 -2.31 -2.92 -2.47
C ASP A 102 -3.58 -3.47 -3.15
N THR A 103 -4.52 -3.88 -2.34
CA THR A 103 -5.76 -4.52 -2.79
C THR A 103 -6.57 -3.62 -3.74
N ASP A 104 -6.70 -2.33 -3.44
CA ASP A 104 -7.52 -1.41 -4.25
C ASP A 104 -6.95 -1.22 -5.65
N LYS A 105 -5.64 -1.08 -5.76
CA LYS A 105 -4.95 -0.94 -7.05
C LYS A 105 -5.00 -2.24 -7.86
N SER A 106 -4.84 -3.38 -7.20
CA SER A 106 -4.96 -4.70 -7.83
C SER A 106 -6.37 -4.94 -8.36
N ARG A 107 -7.40 -4.63 -7.57
CA ARG A 107 -8.81 -4.70 -7.95
C ARG A 107 -9.12 -3.81 -9.15
N ASN A 108 -8.63 -2.57 -9.14
CA ASN A 108 -8.81 -1.61 -10.24
C ASN A 108 -8.23 -2.13 -11.57
N LEU A 109 -7.10 -2.84 -11.53
CA LEU A 109 -6.54 -3.50 -12.71
C LEU A 109 -7.38 -4.69 -13.16
N SER A 110 -7.92 -5.45 -12.22
CA SER A 110 -8.82 -6.58 -12.53
C SER A 110 -10.11 -6.11 -13.21
N GLU A 111 -10.75 -5.07 -12.70
CA GLU A 111 -11.97 -4.49 -13.29
C GLU A 111 -11.75 -3.99 -14.73
N LYS A 112 -10.54 -3.55 -15.03
CA LYS A 112 -10.10 -3.14 -16.38
C LYS A 112 -9.64 -4.32 -17.25
N ASN A 113 -9.69 -5.56 -16.76
CA ASN A 113 -9.18 -6.76 -17.41
C ASN A 113 -7.69 -6.65 -17.81
N LEU A 114 -6.88 -6.01 -16.95
CA LEU A 114 -5.45 -5.81 -17.16
C LEU A 114 -4.57 -6.81 -16.42
N VAL A 115 -5.17 -7.70 -15.64
CA VAL A 115 -4.50 -8.82 -14.94
C VAL A 115 -5.14 -10.14 -15.31
N ALA A 116 -4.36 -11.20 -15.25
CA ALA A 116 -4.82 -12.55 -15.55
C ALA A 116 -5.85 -13.04 -14.53
N ASP A 117 -6.69 -13.99 -14.94
CA ASP A 117 -7.40 -14.86 -14.02
C ASP A 117 -6.46 -16.02 -13.68
N ILE A 118 -6.17 -16.18 -12.41
CA ILE A 118 -5.26 -17.23 -11.92
C ILE A 118 -5.98 -18.47 -11.40
N ASN A 119 -7.31 -18.51 -11.39
CA ASN A 119 -8.10 -19.70 -11.02
C ASN A 119 -7.65 -20.94 -11.79
N ASP A 120 -7.53 -20.80 -13.12
CA ASP A 120 -7.09 -21.90 -13.99
C ASP A 120 -5.73 -22.50 -13.63
N TYR A 121 -4.88 -21.72 -12.97
CA TYR A 121 -3.53 -22.16 -12.55
C TYR A 121 -3.56 -22.83 -11.19
N VAL A 122 -4.21 -22.22 -10.20
CA VAL A 122 -4.34 -22.79 -8.85
C VAL A 122 -5.17 -24.06 -8.83
N GLU A 123 -6.21 -24.17 -9.69
CA GLU A 123 -7.04 -25.39 -9.81
C GLU A 123 -6.29 -26.58 -10.43
N LYS A 124 -5.21 -26.32 -11.18
CA LYS A 124 -4.39 -27.35 -11.85
C LYS A 124 -3.13 -27.69 -11.07
N ASP A 125 -2.84 -26.96 -10.01
CA ASP A 125 -1.68 -27.20 -9.17
C ASP A 125 -2.08 -27.99 -7.93
N ASP A 126 -1.83 -29.30 -7.97
CA ASP A 126 -2.13 -30.23 -6.86
C ASP A 126 -1.37 -29.86 -5.55
N SER A 127 -0.37 -28.99 -5.62
CA SER A 127 0.39 -28.50 -4.46
C SER A 127 -0.17 -27.22 -3.87
N PHE A 128 -1.13 -26.58 -4.53
CA PHE A 128 -1.74 -25.35 -4.04
C PHE A 128 -2.78 -25.66 -2.95
N GLU A 129 -2.54 -25.18 -1.76
CA GLU A 129 -3.43 -25.35 -0.62
C GLU A 129 -4.09 -24.01 -0.25
N LYS A 130 -5.34 -23.79 -0.68
CA LYS A 130 -6.10 -22.58 -0.36
C LYS A 130 -6.25 -22.38 1.15
N ASP A 131 -6.38 -23.45 1.90
CA ASP A 131 -6.60 -23.42 3.35
C ASP A 131 -5.35 -22.97 4.14
N ASP A 132 -4.18 -22.87 3.50
CA ASP A 132 -2.98 -22.27 4.08
C ASP A 132 -3.08 -20.73 4.18
N TYR A 133 -4.01 -20.14 3.43
CA TYR A 133 -4.25 -18.70 3.47
C TYR A 133 -5.34 -18.36 4.49
N LEU A 134 -5.14 -17.26 5.22
CA LEU A 134 -6.23 -16.70 6.02
C LEU A 134 -7.35 -16.22 5.08
N PRO A 135 -8.60 -16.67 5.28
CA PRO A 135 -9.70 -16.37 4.37
C PRO A 135 -9.87 -14.89 4.06
N VAL A 136 -9.76 -14.03 5.10
CA VAL A 136 -9.88 -12.58 4.96
C VAL A 136 -8.86 -11.99 3.96
N PHE A 137 -7.66 -12.54 3.86
CA PHE A 137 -6.66 -12.05 2.90
C PHE A 137 -6.85 -12.67 1.52
N TYR A 138 -7.22 -13.95 1.45
CA TYR A 138 -7.46 -14.62 0.18
C TYR A 138 -8.65 -14.01 -0.58
N GLU A 139 -9.76 -13.78 0.11
CA GLU A 139 -10.98 -13.20 -0.45
C GLU A 139 -10.78 -11.79 -1.03
N HIS A 140 -9.79 -11.05 -0.53
CA HIS A 140 -9.41 -9.76 -1.12
C HIS A 140 -8.82 -9.88 -2.54
N GLY A 141 -8.30 -11.04 -2.91
CA GLY A 141 -7.79 -11.35 -4.24
C GLY A 141 -8.86 -11.83 -5.23
N GLU A 142 -10.10 -12.04 -4.78
CA GLU A 142 -11.23 -12.46 -5.60
C GLU A 142 -12.16 -11.28 -5.93
N ASP A 143 -12.73 -11.27 -7.13
CA ASP A 143 -13.80 -10.34 -7.51
C ASP A 143 -15.20 -10.95 -7.24
N GLN A 144 -16.24 -10.13 -7.45
CA GLN A 144 -17.64 -10.55 -7.24
C GLN A 144 -18.09 -11.69 -8.16
N ASN A 145 -17.36 -12.00 -9.22
CA ASN A 145 -17.64 -13.05 -10.16
C ASN A 145 -16.81 -14.32 -9.87
N GLY A 146 -16.00 -14.31 -8.81
CA GLY A 146 -15.12 -15.42 -8.45
C GLY A 146 -13.82 -15.47 -9.25
N LYS A 147 -13.47 -14.41 -9.99
CA LYS A 147 -12.16 -14.30 -10.63
C LYS A 147 -11.09 -14.03 -9.58
N LEU A 148 -10.13 -14.94 -9.46
CA LEU A 148 -8.95 -14.76 -8.65
C LEU A 148 -7.92 -13.92 -9.44
N PHE A 149 -7.78 -12.65 -9.09
CA PHE A 149 -6.89 -11.71 -9.78
C PHE A 149 -5.57 -11.47 -9.06
N ALA A 150 -5.46 -11.87 -7.79
CA ALA A 150 -4.26 -11.74 -6.98
C ALA A 150 -4.20 -12.82 -5.90
N LEU A 151 -2.99 -13.20 -5.50
CA LEU A 151 -2.74 -13.97 -4.28
C LEU A 151 -2.16 -13.05 -3.21
N PRO A 152 -2.53 -13.21 -1.93
CA PRO A 152 -1.97 -12.39 -0.87
C PRO A 152 -0.50 -12.73 -0.64
N ALA A 153 0.37 -11.72 -0.71
CA ALA A 153 1.77 -11.86 -0.32
C ALA A 153 1.94 -11.70 1.19
N TYR A 154 1.20 -10.75 1.78
CA TYR A 154 1.09 -10.53 3.23
C TYR A 154 -0.15 -9.68 3.51
N GLY A 155 -0.55 -9.62 4.77
CA GLY A 155 -1.60 -8.73 5.24
C GLY A 155 -1.24 -8.13 6.59
N THR A 156 -1.77 -6.96 6.87
CA THR A 156 -1.55 -6.23 8.12
C THR A 156 -2.88 -5.72 8.68
N THR A 157 -2.87 -5.39 9.97
CA THR A 157 -3.96 -4.69 10.64
C THR A 157 -3.44 -3.42 11.27
N GLN A 158 -4.33 -2.50 11.62
CA GLN A 158 -3.97 -1.30 12.34
C GLN A 158 -3.66 -1.63 13.80
N VAL A 159 -2.61 -1.00 14.33
CA VAL A 159 -2.13 -1.15 15.71
C VAL A 159 -1.78 0.22 16.26
N MET A 160 -1.98 0.42 17.55
CA MET A 160 -1.56 1.61 18.27
C MET A 160 -0.26 1.33 19.00
N TYR A 161 0.81 2.03 18.60
CA TYR A 161 2.12 1.96 19.25
C TYR A 161 2.32 3.17 20.16
N TYR A 162 2.61 2.92 21.43
CA TYR A 162 2.78 3.98 22.42
C TYR A 162 4.20 4.05 22.96
N ASN A 163 4.66 5.26 23.27
CA ASN A 163 5.93 5.50 23.95
C ASN A 163 5.78 5.16 25.43
N LYS A 164 6.47 4.13 25.89
CA LYS A 164 6.36 3.62 27.28
C LYS A 164 6.70 4.69 28.31
N ALA A 165 7.79 5.44 28.10
CA ALA A 165 8.22 6.46 29.03
C ALA A 165 7.23 7.64 29.13
N ALA A 166 6.60 8.02 28.00
CA ALA A 166 5.58 9.07 27.99
C ALA A 166 4.32 8.64 28.74
N PHE A 167 3.84 7.41 28.52
CA PHE A 167 2.69 6.85 29.23
C PHE A 167 2.95 6.72 30.74
N GLU A 168 4.12 6.18 31.12
CA GLU A 168 4.53 6.07 32.51
C GLU A 168 4.60 7.45 33.20
N LYS A 169 5.25 8.44 32.57
CA LYS A 169 5.35 9.80 33.08
C LYS A 169 3.99 10.47 33.26
N ALA A 170 3.05 10.20 32.37
CA ALA A 170 1.69 10.73 32.42
C ALA A 170 0.76 9.92 33.35
N GLY A 171 1.22 8.80 33.89
CA GLY A 171 0.43 7.89 34.73
C GLY A 171 -0.72 7.23 33.97
N ILE A 172 -0.51 6.91 32.68
CA ILE A 172 -1.52 6.30 31.81
C ILE A 172 -1.25 4.80 31.72
N ASP A 173 -2.27 4.01 32.04
CA ASP A 173 -2.28 2.57 31.76
C ASP A 173 -2.79 2.36 30.32
N PRO A 174 -1.98 1.85 29.38
CA PRO A 174 -2.40 1.61 28.00
C PRO A 174 -3.60 0.66 27.91
N ALA A 175 -3.78 -0.26 28.86
CA ALA A 175 -4.93 -1.15 28.91
C ALA A 175 -6.27 -0.45 29.11
N THR A 176 -6.27 0.82 29.53
CA THR A 176 -7.50 1.62 29.71
C THR A 176 -7.97 2.31 28.45
N ILE A 177 -7.14 2.37 27.41
CA ILE A 177 -7.49 2.97 26.12
C ILE A 177 -8.35 1.98 25.33
N LYS A 178 -9.61 2.35 25.10
CA LYS A 178 -10.60 1.52 24.40
C LYS A 178 -11.23 2.23 23.20
N THR A 179 -11.19 3.55 23.21
CA THR A 179 -11.81 4.41 22.21
C THR A 179 -10.83 5.50 21.76
N TRP A 180 -11.13 6.14 20.65
CA TRP A 180 -10.39 7.32 20.21
C TRP A 180 -10.51 8.48 21.20
N GLN A 181 -11.63 8.59 21.92
CA GLN A 181 -11.83 9.58 22.97
C GLN A 181 -10.93 9.31 24.19
N ASP A 182 -10.77 8.04 24.61
CA ASP A 182 -9.80 7.69 25.66
C ASP A 182 -8.37 8.04 25.22
N LEU A 183 -8.05 7.77 23.97
CA LEU A 183 -6.74 8.10 23.40
C LEU A 183 -6.51 9.62 23.35
N ALA A 184 -7.52 10.39 22.95
CA ALA A 184 -7.44 11.85 22.94
C ALA A 184 -7.24 12.42 24.36
N ALA A 185 -7.95 11.89 25.36
CA ALA A 185 -7.75 12.27 26.76
C ALA A 185 -6.35 11.90 27.30
N ALA A 186 -5.78 10.79 26.82
CA ALA A 186 -4.40 10.41 27.11
C ALA A 186 -3.40 11.35 26.40
N ALA A 187 -3.66 11.66 25.13
CA ALA A 187 -2.83 12.58 24.35
C ALA A 187 -2.78 13.98 24.96
N GLU A 188 -3.91 14.49 25.45
CA GLU A 188 -3.98 15.77 26.14
C GLU A 188 -3.05 15.82 27.37
N LYS A 189 -3.03 14.76 28.19
CA LYS A 189 -2.15 14.67 29.36
C LYS A 189 -0.66 14.65 29.02
N MET A 190 -0.32 14.13 27.85
CA MET A 190 1.07 14.00 27.40
C MET A 190 1.57 15.23 26.63
N THR A 191 0.68 15.96 25.97
CA THR A 191 1.05 17.09 25.10
C THR A 191 1.70 18.23 25.86
N ALA A 192 2.86 18.67 25.41
CA ALA A 192 3.54 19.81 25.98
C ALA A 192 2.96 21.13 25.46
N SER A 193 2.69 22.08 26.36
CA SER A 193 2.10 23.38 26.02
C SER A 193 2.98 24.25 25.09
N ASP A 194 4.28 23.98 25.04
CA ASP A 194 5.22 24.66 24.17
C ASP A 194 5.35 24.02 22.77
N GLY A 195 4.60 22.94 22.52
CA GLY A 195 4.62 22.21 21.25
C GLY A 195 5.85 21.30 21.03
N SER A 196 6.71 21.14 22.04
CA SER A 196 7.90 20.28 21.94
C SER A 196 7.60 18.79 21.96
N PHE A 197 6.41 18.41 22.40
CA PHE A 197 5.92 17.04 22.48
C PHE A 197 4.43 16.99 22.14
N VAL A 198 4.05 16.11 21.24
CA VAL A 198 2.64 15.87 20.88
C VAL A 198 2.14 14.57 21.47
N GLY A 199 0.89 14.55 21.94
CA GLY A 199 0.32 13.40 22.62
C GLY A 199 0.13 12.18 21.70
N TRP A 200 -0.27 12.39 20.45
CA TRP A 200 -0.49 11.29 19.51
C TRP A 200 -0.30 11.71 18.03
N GLU A 201 0.14 10.77 17.22
CA GLU A 201 0.29 10.97 15.78
C GLU A 201 -0.49 9.89 15.00
N PRO A 202 -1.76 10.14 14.61
CA PRO A 202 -2.42 9.28 13.65
C PRO A 202 -1.62 9.23 12.35
N MET A 203 -1.40 8.03 11.81
CA MET A 203 -0.68 7.90 10.54
C MET A 203 -1.48 8.55 9.41
N TRP A 204 -0.77 9.24 8.51
CA TRP A 204 -1.39 9.79 7.30
C TRP A 204 -1.99 8.70 6.42
N GLY A 205 -3.14 8.98 5.82
CA GLY A 205 -3.79 8.12 4.84
C GLY A 205 -5.28 7.93 5.11
N SER A 206 -6.07 7.76 4.05
CA SER A 206 -7.52 7.57 4.12
C SER A 206 -7.90 6.32 4.94
N GLY A 207 -7.10 5.25 4.86
CA GLY A 207 -7.35 4.00 5.59
C GLY A 207 -7.45 4.20 7.10
N ASN A 208 -6.54 5.00 7.68
CA ASN A 208 -6.55 5.26 9.13
C ASN A 208 -7.80 5.99 9.59
N LEU A 209 -8.30 6.93 8.78
CA LEU A 209 -9.53 7.65 9.11
C LEU A 209 -10.77 6.80 8.88
N ILE A 210 -10.75 5.94 7.86
CA ILE A 210 -11.79 4.94 7.65
C ILE A 210 -11.87 4.02 8.87
N ASP A 211 -10.75 3.49 9.34
CA ASP A 211 -10.70 2.60 10.51
C ASP A 211 -11.22 3.29 11.78
N ALA A 212 -10.89 4.56 11.98
CA ALA A 212 -11.42 5.35 13.09
C ALA A 212 -12.94 5.50 13.00
N ALA A 213 -13.48 5.75 11.81
CA ALA A 213 -14.91 5.87 11.60
C ALA A 213 -15.64 4.53 11.79
N LEU A 214 -15.10 3.44 11.26
CA LEU A 214 -15.65 2.10 11.44
C LEU A 214 -15.65 1.67 12.91
N SER A 215 -14.59 1.98 13.65
CA SER A 215 -14.51 1.71 15.10
C SER A 215 -15.49 2.55 15.92
N ASN A 216 -15.96 3.69 15.38
CA ASN A 216 -17.03 4.52 15.96
C ASN A 216 -18.45 4.09 15.50
N GLY A 217 -18.58 2.94 14.83
CA GLY A 217 -19.86 2.41 14.38
C GLY A 217 -20.33 2.90 13.02
N ALA A 218 -19.51 3.66 12.29
CA ALA A 218 -19.84 4.10 10.94
C ALA A 218 -19.82 2.95 9.94
N SER A 219 -20.49 3.15 8.80
CA SER A 219 -20.45 2.23 7.66
C SER A 219 -20.00 2.98 6.41
N LEU A 220 -19.26 2.30 5.52
CA LEU A 220 -18.87 2.87 4.21
C LEU A 220 -20.06 2.90 3.25
N LEU A 221 -20.84 1.83 3.26
CA LEU A 221 -21.99 1.63 2.38
C LEU A 221 -23.25 1.34 3.20
N SER A 222 -24.40 1.60 2.61
CA SER A 222 -25.69 1.12 3.12
C SER A 222 -25.71 -0.42 3.14
N GLU A 223 -26.63 -1.00 3.92
CA GLU A 223 -26.79 -2.46 4.05
C GLU A 223 -26.99 -3.17 2.71
N ASP A 224 -27.64 -2.54 1.76
CA ASP A 224 -27.83 -3.05 0.39
C ASP A 224 -26.66 -2.76 -0.57
N GLY A 225 -25.58 -2.15 -0.07
CA GLY A 225 -24.36 -1.82 -0.82
C GLY A 225 -24.49 -0.72 -1.88
N LYS A 226 -25.67 -0.04 -1.99
CA LYS A 226 -25.96 0.86 -3.11
C LYS A 226 -25.72 2.34 -2.82
N LYS A 227 -25.58 2.71 -1.57
CA LYS A 227 -25.41 4.11 -1.14
C LYS A 227 -24.14 4.24 -0.32
N VAL A 228 -23.34 5.25 -0.65
CA VAL A 228 -22.18 5.66 0.14
C VAL A 228 -22.65 6.40 1.39
N MET A 229 -22.12 6.00 2.57
CA MET A 229 -22.56 6.46 3.89
C MET A 229 -21.56 7.39 4.60
N ILE A 230 -20.50 7.83 3.92
CA ILE A 230 -19.41 8.64 4.50
C ILE A 230 -19.83 10.04 4.98
N ASN A 231 -21.11 10.37 4.91
CA ASN A 231 -21.69 11.59 5.43
C ASN A 231 -22.77 11.33 6.51
N SER A 232 -22.78 10.14 7.10
CA SER A 232 -23.63 9.86 8.26
C SER A 232 -23.12 10.59 9.51
N ASP A 233 -23.96 10.66 10.54
CA ASP A 233 -23.63 11.38 11.78
C ASP A 233 -22.37 10.79 12.45
N GLU A 234 -22.19 9.46 12.40
CA GLU A 234 -21.02 8.76 12.94
C GLU A 234 -19.71 9.16 12.21
N TRP A 235 -19.77 9.34 10.90
CA TRP A 235 -18.65 9.86 10.13
C TRP A 235 -18.33 11.31 10.45
N VAL A 236 -19.35 12.16 10.53
CA VAL A 236 -19.19 13.58 10.85
C VAL A 236 -18.58 13.73 12.26
N GLU A 237 -19.05 12.96 13.23
CA GLU A 237 -18.51 12.97 14.59
C GLU A 237 -17.02 12.65 14.64
N VAL A 238 -16.56 11.62 13.90
CA VAL A 238 -15.15 11.27 13.83
C VAL A 238 -14.33 12.38 13.17
N TRP A 239 -14.79 12.90 12.03
CA TRP A 239 -14.09 13.98 11.32
C TRP A 239 -13.97 15.25 12.18
N GLU A 240 -15.04 15.66 12.86
CA GLU A 240 -15.02 16.81 13.76
C GLU A 240 -14.12 16.57 14.97
N SER A 241 -14.10 15.36 15.51
CA SER A 241 -13.20 14.98 16.61
C SER A 241 -11.73 15.12 16.18
N PHE A 242 -11.33 14.50 15.07
CA PHE A 242 -9.95 14.62 14.57
C PHE A 242 -9.59 16.06 14.18
N ARG A 243 -10.49 16.81 13.55
CA ARG A 243 -10.30 18.23 13.28
C ARG A 243 -10.00 19.01 14.56
N THR A 244 -10.79 18.79 15.59
CA THR A 244 -10.63 19.44 16.89
C THR A 244 -9.30 19.07 17.53
N TRP A 245 -8.99 17.79 17.65
CA TRP A 245 -7.75 17.31 18.28
C TRP A 245 -6.47 17.78 17.58
N ILE A 246 -6.52 17.94 16.26
CA ILE A 246 -5.35 18.36 15.46
C ILE A 246 -5.24 19.90 15.44
N HIS A 247 -6.33 20.63 15.20
CA HIS A 247 -6.26 22.06 14.88
C HIS A 247 -6.58 22.95 16.07
N ASP A 248 -7.55 22.57 16.88
CA ASP A 248 -8.02 23.41 18.01
C ASP A 248 -7.24 23.07 19.28
N ASP A 249 -7.26 21.82 19.70
CA ASP A 249 -6.62 21.34 20.93
C ASP A 249 -5.11 21.09 20.74
N LYS A 250 -4.68 20.79 19.52
CA LYS A 250 -3.27 20.50 19.15
C LYS A 250 -2.64 19.37 19.95
N ILE A 251 -3.46 18.40 20.36
CA ILE A 251 -3.03 17.20 21.08
C ILE A 251 -2.65 16.06 20.13
N MET A 252 -3.01 16.19 18.86
CA MET A 252 -2.63 15.28 17.79
C MET A 252 -1.98 16.03 16.64
N LYS A 253 -1.11 15.32 15.91
CA LYS A 253 -0.42 15.82 14.71
C LYS A 253 -0.41 14.73 13.66
N VAL A 254 -0.50 15.09 12.38
CA VAL A 254 -0.35 14.19 11.26
C VAL A 254 0.82 14.62 10.42
N ASN A 255 1.83 13.77 10.27
CA ASN A 255 2.90 13.95 9.30
C ASN A 255 2.39 13.54 7.92
N SER A 256 2.61 14.37 6.90
CA SER A 256 2.15 14.13 5.54
C SER A 256 3.12 14.66 4.50
N GLY A 257 3.05 14.14 3.29
CA GLY A 257 3.92 14.55 2.18
C GLY A 257 5.26 13.83 2.16
N GLY A 258 6.23 14.38 1.41
CA GLY A 258 7.51 13.73 1.15
C GLY A 258 7.47 12.78 -0.05
N GLN A 259 8.52 11.98 -0.21
CA GLN A 259 8.66 10.98 -1.26
C GLN A 259 8.45 9.56 -0.69
N GLY A 260 7.67 8.74 -1.38
CA GLY A 260 7.42 7.36 -0.96
C GLY A 260 6.90 7.28 0.47
N TRP A 261 7.63 6.58 1.34
CA TRP A 261 7.25 6.32 2.74
C TRP A 261 7.83 7.34 3.74
N GLU A 262 8.28 8.52 3.32
CA GLU A 262 8.96 9.48 4.19
C GLU A 262 8.10 9.93 5.37
N TYR A 263 6.80 10.21 5.14
CA TYR A 263 5.85 10.58 6.20
C TYR A 263 5.67 9.47 7.24
N TRP A 264 5.70 8.21 6.78
CA TRP A 264 5.56 7.02 7.62
C TRP A 264 6.72 6.92 8.61
N TYR A 265 7.96 6.97 8.09
CA TYR A 265 9.16 6.93 8.93
C TYR A 265 9.30 8.16 9.81
N THR A 266 8.88 9.34 9.38
CA THR A 266 8.85 10.55 10.22
C THR A 266 7.95 10.33 11.44
N THR A 267 6.79 9.72 11.28
CA THR A 267 5.86 9.43 12.37
C THR A 267 6.47 8.40 13.36
N ILE A 268 7.07 7.32 12.85
CA ILE A 268 7.78 6.34 13.69
C ILE A 268 8.93 7.01 14.45
N ASP A 269 9.75 7.78 13.76
CA ASP A 269 10.92 8.45 14.34
C ASP A 269 10.53 9.45 15.43
N ASP A 270 9.41 10.17 15.28
CA ASP A 270 8.95 11.11 16.30
C ASP A 270 8.63 10.39 17.63
N VAL A 271 8.07 9.19 17.56
CA VAL A 271 7.84 8.36 18.77
C VAL A 271 9.14 7.80 19.33
N LEU A 272 10.03 7.25 18.50
CA LEU A 272 11.30 6.68 18.92
C LEU A 272 12.27 7.74 19.50
N GLN A 273 12.18 8.98 19.01
CA GLN A 273 12.98 10.12 19.48
C GLN A 273 12.35 10.89 20.65
N ASN A 274 11.28 10.35 21.26
CA ASN A 274 10.55 10.99 22.37
C ASN A 274 10.00 12.39 22.02
N LYS A 275 9.43 12.54 20.82
CA LYS A 275 8.73 13.76 20.38
C LYS A 275 7.21 13.58 20.36
N ALA A 276 6.75 12.31 20.37
CA ALA A 276 5.34 11.96 20.38
C ALA A 276 5.04 10.85 21.40
N GLY A 277 3.82 10.87 21.95
CA GLY A 277 3.32 9.87 22.92
C GLY A 277 3.01 8.52 22.30
N GLY A 278 2.78 8.48 21.00
CA GLY A 278 2.51 7.27 20.25
C GLY A 278 1.96 7.57 18.86
N TYR A 279 1.71 6.51 18.10
CA TYR A 279 1.12 6.64 16.77
C TYR A 279 0.21 5.45 16.46
N THR A 280 -0.68 5.65 15.51
CA THR A 280 -1.51 4.58 14.94
C THR A 280 -0.92 4.19 13.60
N GLY A 281 -0.53 2.94 13.43
CA GLY A 281 0.15 2.44 12.23
C GLY A 281 -0.14 0.98 11.94
N SER A 282 0.71 0.37 11.15
CA SER A 282 0.57 -1.01 10.69
C SER A 282 1.17 -2.02 11.66
N SER A 283 0.56 -3.20 11.79
CA SER A 283 1.22 -4.33 12.46
C SER A 283 2.52 -4.77 11.75
N GLY A 284 2.72 -4.36 10.50
CA GLY A 284 3.96 -4.55 9.76
C GLY A 284 5.14 -3.68 10.20
N ASP A 285 4.89 -2.64 11.00
CA ASP A 285 5.93 -1.72 11.48
C ASP A 285 6.86 -2.36 12.53
N GLN A 286 6.51 -3.53 13.05
CA GLN A 286 7.24 -4.20 14.13
C GLN A 286 8.74 -4.34 13.85
N ALA A 287 9.12 -4.55 12.60
CA ALA A 287 10.51 -4.70 12.21
C ALA A 287 11.33 -3.39 12.23
N ASP A 288 10.65 -2.26 12.22
CA ASP A 288 11.24 -0.92 12.24
C ASP A 288 11.20 -0.27 13.64
N LEU A 289 10.64 -0.99 14.65
CA LEU A 289 10.42 -0.47 16.00
C LEU A 289 11.43 -1.01 17.02
N ASP A 290 11.80 -0.16 17.96
CA ASP A 290 12.52 -0.56 19.18
C ASP A 290 11.52 -0.79 20.33
N PHE A 291 11.20 -2.04 20.59
CA PHE A 291 10.29 -2.44 21.68
C PHE A 291 10.84 -2.23 23.10
N SER A 292 12.06 -1.72 23.26
CA SER A 292 12.51 -1.17 24.54
C SER A 292 11.84 0.20 24.81
N ILE A 293 11.53 0.96 23.75
CA ILE A 293 10.94 2.31 23.80
C ILE A 293 9.42 2.25 23.67
N VAL A 294 8.91 1.44 22.74
CA VAL A 294 7.47 1.38 22.44
C VAL A 294 6.79 0.14 22.99
N GLY A 295 5.48 0.21 23.16
CA GLY A 295 4.57 -0.91 23.37
C GLY A 295 3.46 -0.84 22.33
N ALA A 296 2.70 -1.96 22.18
CA ALA A 296 1.53 -2.03 21.32
C ALA A 296 0.26 -2.23 22.15
N MET A 297 -0.88 -1.68 21.73
CA MET A 297 -2.19 -1.81 22.38
C MET A 297 -3.31 -1.90 21.32
#